data_f133d9c6882aaa435ad8247269641ceb
#
_entry.id   f133d9c6882aaa435ad8247269641ceb
#
_cell.length_a   1.000
_cell.length_b   1.000
_cell.length_c   1.000
_cell.angle_alpha   90.00
_cell.angle_beta   90.00
_cell.angle_gamma   90.00
#
_symmetry.space_group_name_H-M   'P 1'
#
loop_
_entity.id
_entity.type
_entity.pdbx_description
1 polymer ?
#
loop_
_entity_poly.entity_id
_entity_poly.type
_entity_poly.pdbx_seq_one_letter_code
_entity_poly.pdbx_strand_id
1 'polypeptide(L)'
;MSKGRNLNTILNFVCTRIGRRRSAAKRGALWHLPAFLFLACMPQSLPEEPVSTARKAQIYIYPAGKTSIQGLDLLFFQDASLFRLDAYQHLNGLSGNRVTGTSSTAARKVVILSNYPSDAYPWSELRSFESLADLPFRLEDEDPAAPMLYGESEAGKMGQVVLRPMLAKITLRSIACEFSGRPYAGERLQDVRAYLTYASQECRPFAPEDPPSSWLNAGRLDETATAALSHPENVLRTLSPSLGGRIYPSADFHCYPNPSDGTLFGSPVTRLVIEGKLRGVTYYYPIDLPGLEADVQYRMDVTLTRAGTTDPDTPAVSGSIRLESQVLDWDGREWEDIHYR
;
A
#
# COMPACT_ATOMS: atom_id res chain seq x y z
N MET A 1 10.26 15.55 42.18
CA MET A 1 11.43 14.67 42.34
C MET A 1 11.40 13.78 41.10
N SER A 2 12.27 13.85 40.22
CA SER A 2 13.66 13.79 39.99
C SER A 2 13.91 13.33 38.55
N LYS A 3 14.66 14.16 37.81
CA LYS A 3 15.70 13.89 36.79
C LYS A 3 15.30 13.04 35.57
N GLY A 4 15.28 13.44 34.31
CA GLY A 4 16.25 14.33 33.60
C GLY A 4 17.46 13.56 33.09
N ARG A 5 17.51 13.32 31.75
CA ARG A 5 18.79 13.25 31.00
C ARG A 5 18.57 13.47 29.52
N ASN A 6 19.04 14.62 29.06
CA ASN A 6 19.41 14.92 27.69
C ASN A 6 20.63 14.08 27.26
N LEU A 7 20.68 13.69 25.99
CA LEU A 7 21.95 13.44 25.30
C LEU A 7 21.85 13.85 23.84
N ASN A 8 22.23 15.09 23.57
CA ASN A 8 22.67 15.54 22.25
C ASN A 8 24.00 14.85 21.90
N THR A 9 24.14 14.33 20.72
CA THR A 9 25.43 14.05 20.12
C THR A 9 25.44 14.56 18.68
N ILE A 10 26.08 15.70 18.52
CA ILE A 10 26.42 16.36 17.24
C ILE A 10 27.63 15.62 16.67
N LEU A 11 27.56 15.14 15.44
CA LEU A 11 28.75 14.74 14.67
C LEU A 11 28.97 15.74 13.54
N ASN A 12 29.97 16.58 13.72
CA ASN A 12 30.57 17.46 12.73
C ASN A 12 31.42 16.64 11.76
N PHE A 13 31.15 16.70 10.48
CA PHE A 13 32.09 16.30 9.43
C PHE A 13 32.84 17.52 8.92
N VAL A 14 34.15 17.52 9.17
CA VAL A 14 35.11 18.54 8.70
C VAL A 14 35.54 18.20 7.29
N CYS A 15 35.28 19.11 6.38
CA CYS A 15 35.74 19.06 4.99
C CYS A 15 37.14 19.72 4.90
N THR A 16 38.20 18.95 4.65
CA THR A 16 39.52 19.48 4.46
C THR A 16 39.84 19.67 2.97
N ARG A 17 39.91 20.92 2.54
CA ARG A 17 40.46 21.36 1.24
C ARG A 17 41.98 21.20 1.25
N ILE A 18 42.55 20.48 0.28
CA ILE A 18 44.00 20.53 0.01
C ILE A 18 44.23 21.37 -1.24
N GLY A 19 44.96 22.44 -1.02
CA GLY A 19 45.30 23.45 -1.99
C GLY A 19 46.46 23.02 -2.91
N ARG A 20 46.38 23.50 -4.14
CA ARG A 20 47.47 23.48 -5.14
C ARG A 20 48.61 24.36 -4.73
N ARG A 21 49.83 23.85 -4.81
CA ARG A 21 51.05 24.68 -5.04
C ARG A 21 51.82 24.16 -6.22
N ARG A 22 52.00 25.07 -7.21
CA ARG A 22 52.99 24.97 -8.27
C ARG A 22 54.32 25.39 -7.73
N SER A 23 55.43 24.74 -8.15
CA SER A 23 56.71 25.38 -8.29
C SER A 23 57.55 24.66 -9.35
N ALA A 24 58.37 25.46 -10.04
CA ALA A 24 59.04 25.18 -11.29
C ALA A 24 60.48 24.69 -11.13
N ALA A 25 60.92 23.96 -12.15
CA ALA A 25 62.22 23.90 -12.78
C ALA A 25 63.49 23.57 -11.99
N LYS A 26 64.19 22.51 -12.42
CA LYS A 26 65.57 22.66 -12.97
C LYS A 26 66.02 21.36 -13.70
N ARG A 27 66.74 21.59 -14.78
CA ARG A 27 67.34 20.64 -15.71
C ARG A 27 68.49 19.83 -15.06
N GLY A 28 68.60 18.56 -15.44
CA GLY A 28 69.80 17.76 -15.20
C GLY A 28 69.73 16.48 -16.02
N ALA A 29 70.46 16.42 -17.11
CA ALA A 29 70.58 15.25 -17.96
C ALA A 29 71.56 14.24 -17.33
N LEU A 30 71.17 12.97 -17.26
CA LEU A 30 72.11 11.86 -17.26
C LEU A 30 71.47 10.62 -17.88
N TRP A 31 72.17 10.09 -18.84
CA TRP A 31 71.84 8.88 -19.57
C TRP A 31 71.95 7.65 -18.67
N HIS A 32 70.90 6.83 -18.58
CA HIS A 32 71.02 5.42 -18.22
C HIS A 32 69.95 4.62 -19.00
N LEU A 33 70.39 3.50 -19.57
CA LEU A 33 69.66 2.52 -20.37
C LEU A 33 68.36 2.03 -19.70
N PRO A 34 67.32 1.78 -20.49
CA PRO A 34 66.12 1.11 -19.99
C PRO A 34 66.34 -0.40 -19.93
N ALA A 35 66.36 -0.97 -18.74
CA ALA A 35 66.13 -2.38 -18.55
C ALA A 35 64.66 -2.66 -18.82
N PHE A 36 64.37 -3.32 -19.96
CA PHE A 36 63.05 -3.87 -20.27
C PHE A 36 62.73 -5.01 -19.30
N LEU A 37 62.02 -4.69 -18.24
CA LEU A 37 61.29 -5.67 -17.43
C LEU A 37 60.03 -6.03 -18.22
N PHE A 38 60.03 -7.14 -18.94
CA PHE A 38 58.83 -7.81 -19.39
C PHE A 38 58.08 -8.32 -18.16
N LEU A 39 57.19 -7.51 -17.63
CA LEU A 39 56.12 -8.05 -16.77
C LEU A 39 55.22 -8.86 -17.71
N ALA A 40 55.39 -10.19 -17.65
CA ALA A 40 54.41 -11.10 -18.19
C ALA A 40 53.06 -10.81 -17.50
N CYS A 41 52.14 -10.14 -18.21
CA CYS A 41 50.73 -10.15 -17.85
C CYS A 41 50.28 -11.61 -17.96
N MET A 42 50.34 -12.36 -16.86
CA MET A 42 49.54 -13.55 -16.74
C MET A 42 48.07 -13.09 -16.81
N PRO A 43 47.27 -13.66 -17.72
CA PRO A 43 45.86 -13.43 -17.66
C PRO A 43 45.38 -13.96 -16.30
N GLN A 44 45.04 -13.06 -15.37
CA GLN A 44 44.25 -13.45 -14.21
C GLN A 44 42.94 -14.00 -14.81
N SER A 45 42.77 -15.32 -14.73
CA SER A 45 41.48 -15.95 -14.96
C SER A 45 40.53 -15.23 -14.01
N LEU A 46 39.59 -14.44 -14.55
CA LEU A 46 38.47 -13.93 -13.78
C LEU A 46 37.87 -15.14 -13.06
N PRO A 47 37.60 -15.02 -11.75
CA PRO A 47 36.92 -16.11 -11.04
C PRO A 47 35.68 -16.44 -11.85
N GLU A 48 35.59 -17.68 -12.34
CA GLU A 48 34.37 -18.19 -12.98
C GLU A 48 33.24 -17.96 -12.00
N GLU A 49 32.28 -17.11 -12.38
CA GLU A 49 31.06 -17.00 -11.60
C GLU A 49 30.49 -18.42 -11.43
N PRO A 50 30.17 -18.86 -10.22
CA PRO A 50 29.68 -20.21 -10.01
C PRO A 50 28.47 -20.42 -10.91
N VAL A 51 28.54 -21.42 -11.79
CA VAL A 51 27.45 -21.78 -12.69
C VAL A 51 26.24 -22.08 -11.82
N SER A 52 25.31 -21.13 -11.81
CA SER A 52 24.11 -21.22 -10.99
C SER A 52 23.21 -22.32 -11.56
N THR A 53 23.12 -23.46 -10.85
CA THR A 53 22.28 -24.58 -11.26
C THR A 53 20.79 -24.24 -11.03
N ALA A 54 19.97 -24.61 -12.00
CA ALA A 54 18.52 -24.44 -11.87
C ALA A 54 17.96 -25.31 -10.72
N ARG A 55 17.14 -24.70 -9.88
CA ARG A 55 16.50 -25.32 -8.73
C ARG A 55 14.99 -25.18 -8.81
N LYS A 56 14.26 -26.26 -8.53
CA LYS A 56 12.80 -26.22 -8.35
C LYS A 56 12.49 -25.93 -6.89
N ALA A 57 11.74 -24.85 -6.64
CA ALA A 57 11.21 -24.49 -5.35
C ALA A 57 9.72 -24.85 -5.27
N GLN A 58 9.33 -25.57 -4.21
CA GLN A 58 7.91 -25.82 -3.93
C GLN A 58 7.44 -24.81 -2.89
N ILE A 59 6.36 -24.13 -3.20
CA ILE A 59 5.80 -23.06 -2.37
C ILE A 59 4.33 -23.38 -2.11
N TYR A 60 3.95 -23.33 -0.84
CA TYR A 60 2.55 -23.41 -0.44
C TYR A 60 1.99 -22.02 -0.26
N ILE A 61 0.89 -21.73 -0.96
CA ILE A 61 0.26 -20.41 -1.01
C ILE A 61 -1.07 -20.48 -0.27
N TYR A 62 -1.25 -19.54 0.65
CA TYR A 62 -2.48 -19.39 1.42
C TYR A 62 -2.99 -17.96 1.21
N PRO A 63 -4.00 -17.75 0.32
CA PRO A 63 -4.61 -16.43 0.20
C PRO A 63 -5.34 -16.09 1.51
N ALA A 64 -5.23 -14.83 1.94
CA ALA A 64 -6.06 -14.33 3.00
C ALA A 64 -7.52 -14.39 2.53
N GLY A 65 -8.33 -15.05 3.33
CA GLY A 65 -9.74 -15.21 3.07
C GLY A 65 -10.11 -16.13 1.92
N LYS A 66 -11.25 -15.82 1.35
CA LYS A 66 -11.83 -16.54 0.21
C LYS A 66 -11.49 -15.86 -1.13
N THR A 67 -10.41 -15.09 -1.18
CA THR A 67 -10.02 -14.36 -2.37
C THR A 67 -9.66 -15.32 -3.50
N SER A 68 -10.24 -15.11 -4.66
CA SER A 68 -9.96 -15.86 -5.88
C SER A 68 -8.59 -15.47 -6.42
N ILE A 69 -7.78 -16.45 -6.77
CA ILE A 69 -6.49 -16.26 -7.45
C ILE A 69 -6.69 -16.52 -8.95
N GLN A 70 -6.57 -15.45 -9.75
CA GLN A 70 -6.71 -15.51 -11.21
C GLN A 70 -5.36 -15.71 -11.90
N GLY A 71 -4.30 -15.11 -11.36
CA GLY A 71 -2.93 -15.22 -11.84
C GLY A 71 -1.93 -15.05 -10.72
N LEU A 72 -0.73 -15.60 -10.90
CA LEU A 72 0.38 -15.51 -9.95
C LEU A 72 1.66 -15.12 -10.67
N ASP A 73 2.35 -14.14 -10.11
CA ASP A 73 3.68 -13.72 -10.52
C ASP A 73 4.69 -14.09 -9.43
N LEU A 74 5.64 -14.95 -9.77
CA LEU A 74 6.69 -15.43 -8.89
C LEU A 74 7.99 -14.71 -9.25
N LEU A 75 8.50 -13.89 -8.33
CA LEU A 75 9.74 -13.14 -8.50
C LEU A 75 10.78 -13.68 -7.49
N PHE A 76 11.84 -14.27 -7.99
CA PHE A 76 12.94 -14.79 -7.18
C PHE A 76 14.10 -13.80 -7.17
N PHE A 77 14.63 -13.49 -5.99
CA PHE A 77 15.72 -12.54 -5.79
C PHE A 77 16.93 -13.22 -5.14
N GLN A 78 18.13 -12.85 -5.59
CA GLN A 78 19.40 -13.33 -5.04
C GLN A 78 19.73 -12.59 -3.74
N ASP A 79 20.48 -13.26 -2.86
CA ASP A 79 21.07 -12.68 -1.65
C ASP A 79 22.39 -11.96 -1.99
N ALA A 80 22.29 -10.94 -2.84
CA ALA A 80 23.40 -10.04 -3.13
C ALA A 80 23.05 -8.65 -2.59
N SER A 81 24.03 -7.80 -2.40
CA SER A 81 23.86 -6.44 -1.87
C SER A 81 22.79 -5.59 -2.57
N LEU A 82 22.30 -6.02 -3.73
CA LEU A 82 21.27 -5.36 -4.52
C LEU A 82 20.01 -6.21 -4.72
N PHE A 83 19.89 -7.39 -4.10
CA PHE A 83 18.76 -8.32 -4.31
C PHE A 83 18.32 -8.39 -5.77
N ARG A 84 19.25 -8.78 -6.65
CA ARG A 84 18.98 -8.87 -8.10
C ARG A 84 17.88 -9.89 -8.37
N LEU A 85 17.04 -9.59 -9.36
CA LEU A 85 16.06 -10.55 -9.87
C LEU A 85 16.81 -11.74 -10.48
N ASP A 86 16.54 -12.93 -9.96
CA ASP A 86 17.11 -14.20 -10.39
C ASP A 86 16.24 -14.88 -11.44
N ALA A 87 14.94 -14.92 -11.19
CA ALA A 87 13.96 -15.51 -12.10
C ALA A 87 12.59 -14.87 -11.90
N TYR A 88 11.84 -14.78 -13.00
CA TYR A 88 10.44 -14.39 -13.02
C TYR A 88 9.62 -15.49 -13.71
N GLN A 89 8.44 -15.78 -13.17
CA GLN A 89 7.50 -16.72 -13.74
C GLN A 89 6.07 -16.25 -13.51
N HIS A 90 5.27 -16.27 -14.57
CA HIS A 90 3.83 -16.07 -14.51
C HIS A 90 3.11 -17.41 -14.58
N LEU A 91 2.10 -17.60 -13.73
CA LEU A 91 1.24 -18.78 -13.67
C LEU A 91 -0.21 -18.35 -13.78
N ASN A 92 -0.95 -18.93 -14.71
CA ASN A 92 -2.39 -18.67 -14.89
C ASN A 92 -3.19 -19.42 -13.82
N GLY A 93 -3.58 -18.73 -12.78
CA GLY A 93 -4.38 -19.28 -11.70
C GLY A 93 -3.62 -20.22 -10.74
N LEU A 94 -4.34 -20.69 -9.75
CA LEU A 94 -3.83 -21.63 -8.74
C LEU A 94 -4.71 -22.88 -8.69
N SER A 95 -4.10 -24.04 -8.94
CA SER A 95 -4.75 -25.33 -8.74
C SER A 95 -4.30 -25.94 -7.40
N GLY A 96 -5.16 -25.83 -6.39
CA GLY A 96 -4.81 -26.16 -5.02
C GLY A 96 -3.98 -25.05 -4.35
N ASN A 97 -3.24 -25.38 -3.31
CA ASN A 97 -2.43 -24.43 -2.55
C ASN A 97 -0.92 -24.56 -2.79
N ARG A 98 -0.50 -25.29 -3.83
CA ARG A 98 0.91 -25.61 -4.10
C ARG A 98 1.31 -25.17 -5.49
N VAL A 99 2.39 -24.42 -5.58
CA VAL A 99 3.05 -24.04 -6.83
C VAL A 99 4.48 -24.50 -6.87
N THR A 100 4.99 -24.69 -8.08
CA THR A 100 6.40 -25.01 -8.30
C THR A 100 7.01 -23.88 -9.12
N GLY A 101 7.97 -23.18 -8.53
CA GLY A 101 8.78 -22.16 -9.21
C GLY A 101 10.15 -22.72 -9.58
N THR A 102 10.78 -22.13 -10.59
CA THR A 102 12.16 -22.46 -10.98
C THR A 102 13.02 -21.21 -10.78
N SER A 103 14.08 -21.37 -10.01
CA SER A 103 15.06 -20.31 -9.76
C SER A 103 16.48 -20.89 -9.81
N SER A 104 17.48 -20.05 -9.67
CA SER A 104 18.84 -20.56 -9.45
C SER A 104 19.09 -20.93 -7.98
N THR A 105 20.21 -21.57 -7.72
CA THR A 105 20.66 -21.86 -6.35
C THR A 105 21.07 -20.60 -5.58
N ALA A 106 21.23 -19.46 -6.26
CA ALA A 106 21.55 -18.17 -5.65
C ALA A 106 20.32 -17.44 -5.09
N ALA A 107 19.11 -17.84 -5.48
CA ALA A 107 17.88 -17.22 -4.98
C ALA A 107 17.71 -17.44 -3.47
N ARG A 108 17.37 -16.36 -2.75
CA ARG A 108 17.16 -16.36 -1.29
C ARG A 108 15.80 -15.81 -0.87
N LYS A 109 15.19 -14.96 -1.68
CA LYS A 109 13.87 -14.39 -1.43
C LYS A 109 12.95 -14.70 -2.61
N VAL A 110 11.71 -15.05 -2.32
CA VAL A 110 10.63 -15.09 -3.31
C VAL A 110 9.55 -14.10 -2.90
N VAL A 111 9.14 -13.28 -3.86
CA VAL A 111 7.94 -12.43 -3.74
C VAL A 111 6.89 -13.02 -4.67
N ILE A 112 5.68 -13.10 -4.18
CA ILE A 112 4.53 -13.59 -4.92
C ILE A 112 3.51 -12.48 -4.98
N LEU A 113 3.10 -12.16 -6.19
CA LEU A 113 2.05 -11.20 -6.48
C LEU A 113 0.90 -11.96 -7.15
N SER A 114 -0.33 -11.56 -6.88
CA SER A 114 -1.50 -12.21 -7.46
C SER A 114 -2.54 -11.18 -7.89
N ASN A 115 -3.28 -11.51 -8.94
CA ASN A 115 -4.35 -10.69 -9.50
C ASN A 115 -3.90 -9.33 -10.06
N TYR A 116 -2.63 -9.21 -10.42
CA TYR A 116 -2.11 -8.02 -11.07
C TYR A 116 -2.42 -8.05 -12.57
N PRO A 117 -2.83 -6.95 -13.18
CA PRO A 117 -2.95 -6.88 -14.62
C PRO A 117 -1.55 -7.01 -15.24
N SER A 118 -1.35 -8.08 -16.01
CA SER A 118 -0.02 -8.47 -16.51
C SER A 118 0.63 -7.47 -17.44
N ASP A 119 -0.17 -6.61 -18.08
CA ASP A 119 0.23 -5.59 -19.04
C ASP A 119 0.38 -4.18 -18.42
N ALA A 120 -0.14 -3.96 -17.21
CA ALA A 120 -0.01 -2.69 -16.52
C ALA A 120 1.36 -2.49 -15.84
N TYR A 121 2.10 -3.58 -15.60
CA TYR A 121 3.35 -3.55 -14.83
C TYR A 121 4.53 -4.12 -15.64
N PRO A 122 5.71 -3.45 -15.60
CA PRO A 122 6.85 -3.81 -16.42
C PRO A 122 7.68 -4.95 -15.80
N TRP A 123 7.07 -6.12 -15.54
CA TRP A 123 7.74 -7.26 -14.90
C TRP A 123 9.04 -7.67 -15.61
N SER A 124 9.08 -7.60 -16.92
CA SER A 124 10.27 -7.91 -17.74
C SER A 124 11.41 -6.91 -17.57
N GLU A 125 11.12 -5.72 -17.08
CA GLU A 125 12.11 -4.64 -16.89
C GLU A 125 12.69 -4.62 -15.46
N LEU A 126 12.07 -5.32 -14.52
CA LEU A 126 12.57 -5.43 -13.16
C LEU A 126 13.97 -6.03 -13.14
N ARG A 127 14.86 -5.43 -12.37
CA ARG A 127 16.25 -5.88 -12.20
C ARG A 127 16.60 -6.23 -10.76
N SER A 128 15.89 -5.69 -9.79
CA SER A 128 16.17 -5.85 -8.37
C SER A 128 14.89 -5.77 -7.54
N PHE A 129 15.00 -6.18 -6.27
CA PHE A 129 13.92 -5.99 -5.29
C PHE A 129 13.63 -4.50 -5.05
N GLU A 130 14.66 -3.65 -5.08
CA GLU A 130 14.50 -2.19 -4.94
C GLU A 130 13.62 -1.62 -6.06
N SER A 131 13.85 -2.06 -7.33
CA SER A 131 13.00 -1.62 -8.44
C SER A 131 11.56 -2.13 -8.34
N LEU A 132 11.32 -3.27 -7.68
CA LEU A 132 9.97 -3.72 -7.34
C LEU A 132 9.37 -2.89 -6.19
N ALA A 133 10.16 -2.57 -5.17
CA ALA A 133 9.71 -1.79 -4.02
C ALA A 133 9.32 -0.35 -4.40
N ASP A 134 9.97 0.21 -5.41
CA ASP A 134 9.66 1.54 -5.94
C ASP A 134 8.43 1.58 -6.86
N LEU A 135 7.93 0.41 -7.28
CA LEU A 135 6.80 0.33 -8.20
C LEU A 135 5.49 0.69 -7.49
N PRO A 136 4.78 1.74 -7.91
CA PRO A 136 3.48 2.07 -7.32
C PRO A 136 2.41 1.14 -7.89
N PHE A 137 1.59 0.59 -7.03
CA PHE A 137 0.35 -0.10 -7.39
C PHE A 137 -0.81 0.88 -7.30
N ARG A 138 -1.78 0.80 -8.24
CA ARG A 138 -2.77 1.83 -8.45
C ARG A 138 -4.18 1.34 -8.17
N LEU A 139 -4.97 2.17 -7.49
CA LEU A 139 -6.36 1.88 -7.17
C LEU A 139 -7.23 1.69 -8.43
N GLU A 140 -6.86 2.31 -9.55
CA GLU A 140 -7.56 2.15 -10.83
C GLU A 140 -7.48 0.73 -11.40
N ASP A 141 -6.44 -0.04 -11.00
CA ASP A 141 -6.20 -1.42 -11.42
C ASP A 141 -6.84 -2.46 -10.48
N GLU A 142 -7.42 -2.03 -9.35
CA GLU A 142 -7.96 -2.93 -8.32
C GLU A 142 -9.37 -3.40 -8.61
N ASP A 143 -9.54 -4.73 -8.70
CA ASP A 143 -10.86 -5.38 -8.72
C ASP A 143 -11.27 -5.80 -7.30
N PRO A 144 -12.34 -5.24 -6.70
CA PRO A 144 -12.78 -5.60 -5.35
C PRO A 144 -13.22 -7.07 -5.22
N ALA A 145 -13.56 -7.74 -6.32
CA ALA A 145 -13.91 -9.16 -6.32
C ALA A 145 -12.67 -10.07 -6.35
N ALA A 146 -11.57 -9.57 -6.87
CA ALA A 146 -10.28 -10.26 -6.96
C ALA A 146 -9.13 -9.29 -6.68
N PRO A 147 -9.03 -8.75 -5.45
CA PRO A 147 -8.04 -7.74 -5.10
C PRO A 147 -6.62 -8.24 -5.34
N MET A 148 -5.72 -7.31 -5.62
CA MET A 148 -4.30 -7.61 -5.73
C MET A 148 -3.76 -8.08 -4.39
N LEU A 149 -3.01 -9.20 -4.42
CA LEU A 149 -2.43 -9.80 -3.23
C LEU A 149 -0.91 -9.83 -3.35
N TYR A 150 -0.24 -9.72 -2.23
CA TYR A 150 1.21 -9.94 -2.15
C TYR A 150 1.58 -10.82 -0.97
N GLY A 151 2.73 -11.46 -1.09
CA GLY A 151 3.36 -12.20 -0.01
C GLY A 151 4.82 -12.47 -0.31
N GLU A 152 5.62 -12.72 0.71
CA GLU A 152 7.03 -13.02 0.56
C GLU A 152 7.50 -14.17 1.46
N SER A 153 8.56 -14.83 1.08
CA SER A 153 9.23 -15.86 1.88
C SER A 153 10.70 -15.98 1.48
N GLU A 154 11.48 -16.65 2.33
CA GLU A 154 12.83 -17.05 1.97
C GLU A 154 12.80 -18.16 0.90
N ALA A 155 13.52 -17.96 -0.20
CA ALA A 155 13.70 -18.97 -1.21
C ALA A 155 14.64 -20.08 -0.65
N GLY A 156 14.20 -21.33 -0.74
CA GLY A 156 15.04 -22.46 -0.35
C GLY A 156 14.58 -23.25 0.85
N LYS A 157 13.69 -22.75 1.65
CA LYS A 157 12.85 -23.55 2.54
C LYS A 157 11.57 -23.90 1.78
N MET A 158 10.92 -25.04 2.07
CA MET A 158 9.55 -25.26 1.62
C MET A 158 8.70 -24.18 2.28
N GLY A 159 8.56 -23.05 1.58
CA GLY A 159 7.96 -21.83 2.14
C GLY A 159 6.46 -21.93 2.14
N GLN A 160 5.86 -21.56 3.24
CA GLN A 160 4.46 -21.16 3.28
C GLN A 160 4.43 -19.64 3.05
N VAL A 161 3.64 -19.20 2.08
CA VAL A 161 3.44 -17.79 1.79
C VAL A 161 1.97 -17.47 1.99
N VAL A 162 1.69 -16.55 2.90
CA VAL A 162 0.36 -15.98 3.05
C VAL A 162 0.26 -14.79 2.11
N LEU A 163 -0.67 -14.86 1.16
CA LEU A 163 -0.98 -13.74 0.27
C LEU A 163 -2.03 -12.85 0.93
N ARG A 164 -1.70 -11.58 1.09
CA ARG A 164 -2.53 -10.58 1.75
C ARG A 164 -2.94 -9.49 0.79
N PRO A 165 -4.19 -8.98 0.86
CA PRO A 165 -4.59 -7.82 0.08
C PRO A 165 -3.82 -6.58 0.54
N MET A 166 -3.52 -5.71 -0.41
CA MET A 166 -2.88 -4.43 -0.13
C MET A 166 -3.89 -3.32 0.21
N LEU A 167 -5.17 -3.61 0.08
CA LEU A 167 -6.26 -2.70 0.36
C LEU A 167 -6.66 -2.69 1.84
N ALA A 168 -7.13 -1.54 2.31
CA ALA A 168 -8.01 -1.42 3.45
C ALA A 168 -9.47 -1.59 2.98
N LYS A 169 -10.28 -2.27 3.76
CA LYS A 169 -11.71 -2.49 3.49
C LYS A 169 -12.56 -1.75 4.52
N ILE A 170 -13.42 -0.85 4.05
CA ILE A 170 -14.33 -0.08 4.89
C ILE A 170 -15.75 -0.57 4.62
N THR A 171 -16.40 -1.20 5.59
CA THR A 171 -17.75 -1.75 5.45
C THR A 171 -18.76 -0.88 6.22
N LEU A 172 -19.62 -0.19 5.52
CA LEU A 172 -20.81 0.43 6.11
C LEU A 172 -21.90 -0.64 6.26
N ARG A 173 -21.95 -1.30 7.43
CA ARG A 173 -22.87 -2.39 7.72
C ARG A 173 -24.30 -1.90 7.83
N SER A 174 -24.51 -0.82 8.58
CA SER A 174 -25.83 -0.19 8.70
C SER A 174 -25.75 1.33 8.77
N ILE A 175 -26.81 1.98 8.28
CA ILE A 175 -27.02 3.41 8.44
C ILE A 175 -28.45 3.67 8.90
N ALA A 176 -28.63 4.55 9.90
CA ALA A 176 -29.91 4.99 10.39
C ALA A 176 -30.04 6.51 10.35
N CYS A 177 -31.26 6.99 10.15
CA CYS A 177 -31.61 8.40 10.29
C CYS A 177 -32.61 8.55 11.45
N GLU A 178 -32.16 9.19 12.54
CA GLU A 178 -32.92 9.36 13.78
C GLU A 178 -32.98 10.84 14.20
N PHE A 179 -33.53 11.67 13.33
CA PHE A 179 -33.64 13.11 13.60
C PHE A 179 -34.74 13.37 14.62
N SER A 180 -34.37 13.67 15.88
CA SER A 180 -35.27 13.95 16.97
C SER A 180 -35.38 15.43 17.30
N GLY A 181 -34.41 16.26 16.89
CA GLY A 181 -34.34 17.69 17.18
C GLY A 181 -34.97 18.58 16.11
N ARG A 182 -35.60 19.69 16.52
CA ARG A 182 -36.00 20.75 15.55
C ARG A 182 -34.76 21.34 14.85
N PRO A 183 -34.85 21.77 13.59
CA PRO A 183 -36.07 21.82 12.75
C PRO A 183 -36.37 20.56 11.95
N TYR A 184 -35.57 19.47 12.08
CA TYR A 184 -35.62 18.30 11.20
C TYR A 184 -36.22 17.04 11.86
N ALA A 185 -36.91 17.16 13.01
CA ALA A 185 -37.53 16.03 13.72
C ALA A 185 -38.47 15.23 12.79
N GLY A 186 -38.18 13.95 12.61
CA GLY A 186 -38.99 13.05 11.78
C GLY A 186 -38.74 13.18 10.27
N GLU A 187 -37.85 14.08 9.85
CA GLU A 187 -37.48 14.23 8.43
C GLU A 187 -36.67 13.00 7.95
N ARG A 188 -36.73 12.79 6.64
CA ARG A 188 -35.99 11.74 5.94
C ARG A 188 -34.86 12.37 5.13
N LEU A 189 -33.71 11.73 5.15
CA LEU A 189 -32.60 12.12 4.29
C LEU A 189 -32.84 11.55 2.88
N GLN A 190 -32.81 12.41 1.86
CA GLN A 190 -33.08 12.05 0.46
C GLN A 190 -31.76 11.89 -0.30
N ASP A 191 -31.78 11.11 -1.39
CA ASP A 191 -30.66 10.91 -2.31
C ASP A 191 -29.35 10.54 -1.61
N VAL A 192 -29.45 9.55 -0.70
CA VAL A 192 -28.32 9.18 0.18
C VAL A 192 -27.27 8.40 -0.59
N ARG A 193 -26.05 8.91 -0.56
CA ARG A 193 -24.86 8.24 -1.08
C ARG A 193 -23.72 8.30 -0.08
N ALA A 194 -22.73 7.42 -0.23
CA ALA A 194 -21.52 7.45 0.56
C ALA A 194 -20.30 7.31 -0.34
N TYR A 195 -19.22 7.97 0.02
CA TYR A 195 -17.98 7.93 -0.75
C TYR A 195 -16.77 8.20 0.14
N LEU A 196 -15.59 7.79 -0.37
CA LEU A 196 -14.33 8.11 0.30
C LEU A 196 -13.78 9.44 -0.23
N THR A 197 -13.31 10.28 0.70
CA THR A 197 -12.44 11.43 0.39
C THR A 197 -11.05 11.18 0.92
N TYR A 198 -10.06 11.79 0.28
CA TYR A 198 -8.65 11.51 0.56
C TYR A 198 -8.33 10.01 0.54
N ALA A 199 -8.95 9.27 -0.39
CA ALA A 199 -8.60 7.88 -0.61
C ALA A 199 -7.24 7.81 -1.30
N SER A 200 -6.32 7.01 -0.75
CA SER A 200 -5.02 6.80 -1.38
C SER A 200 -5.17 6.09 -2.71
N GLN A 201 -4.65 6.70 -3.78
CA GLN A 201 -4.69 6.15 -5.15
C GLN A 201 -3.55 5.18 -5.45
N GLU A 202 -2.47 5.25 -4.68
CA GLU A 202 -1.27 4.47 -4.91
C GLU A 202 -0.75 3.86 -3.61
N CYS A 203 -0.13 2.70 -3.73
CA CYS A 203 0.52 2.00 -2.63
C CYS A 203 1.86 1.44 -3.09
N ARG A 204 2.84 1.45 -2.19
CA ARG A 204 4.08 0.70 -2.33
C ARG A 204 4.07 -0.43 -1.30
N PRO A 205 3.85 -1.68 -1.71
CA PRO A 205 3.59 -2.79 -0.78
C PRO A 205 4.75 -3.07 0.18
N PHE A 206 5.97 -2.66 -0.18
CA PHE A 206 7.17 -2.87 0.63
C PHE A 206 7.58 -1.64 1.44
N ALA A 207 6.79 -0.55 1.38
CA ALA A 207 6.93 0.66 2.17
C ALA A 207 5.55 1.18 2.61
N PRO A 208 4.77 0.38 3.35
CA PRO A 208 3.37 0.70 3.69
C PRO A 208 3.24 1.89 4.66
N GLU A 209 4.32 2.28 5.31
CA GLU A 209 4.37 3.43 6.23
C GLU A 209 4.61 4.76 5.51
N ASP A 210 4.98 4.72 4.23
CA ASP A 210 5.17 5.94 3.45
C ASP A 210 3.81 6.63 3.25
N PRO A 211 3.74 7.95 3.45
CA PRO A 211 2.51 8.69 3.21
C PRO A 211 2.13 8.61 1.73
N PRO A 212 0.84 8.46 1.41
CA PRO A 212 0.37 8.46 0.03
C PRO A 212 0.82 9.70 -0.75
N SER A 213 1.21 9.49 -2.01
CA SER A 213 1.65 10.56 -2.91
C SER A 213 0.51 11.22 -3.67
N SER A 214 -0.63 10.55 -3.78
CA SER A 214 -1.81 11.02 -4.52
C SER A 214 -3.11 10.64 -3.83
N TRP A 215 -4.11 11.50 -3.99
CA TRP A 215 -5.40 11.39 -3.32
C TRP A 215 -6.55 11.45 -4.34
N LEU A 216 -7.46 10.49 -4.25
CA LEU A 216 -8.75 10.56 -4.91
C LEU A 216 -9.72 11.36 -4.03
N ASN A 217 -10.57 12.17 -4.65
CA ASN A 217 -11.59 12.95 -3.95
C ASN A 217 -11.01 13.87 -2.86
N ALA A 218 -9.97 14.63 -3.16
CA ALA A 218 -9.34 15.54 -2.21
C ALA A 218 -10.33 16.61 -1.68
N GLY A 219 -10.80 16.44 -0.45
CA GLY A 219 -11.75 17.29 0.24
C GLY A 219 -13.21 17.16 -0.21
N ARG A 220 -13.50 16.68 -1.42
CA ARG A 220 -14.87 16.50 -1.95
C ARG A 220 -14.88 15.43 -3.04
N LEU A 221 -16.07 14.93 -3.34
CA LEU A 221 -16.26 13.99 -4.44
C LEU A 221 -15.94 14.67 -5.79
N ASP A 222 -14.99 14.09 -6.50
CA ASP A 222 -14.76 14.32 -7.92
C ASP A 222 -15.42 13.20 -8.71
N GLU A 223 -16.63 13.48 -9.23
CA GLU A 223 -17.40 12.48 -9.97
C GLU A 223 -16.69 12.03 -11.25
N THR A 224 -15.91 12.92 -11.87
CA THR A 224 -15.19 12.60 -13.10
C THR A 224 -14.02 11.68 -12.82
N ALA A 225 -13.19 12.00 -11.84
CA ALA A 225 -12.08 11.15 -11.44
C ALA A 225 -12.56 9.80 -10.89
N THR A 226 -13.64 9.79 -10.09
CA THR A 226 -14.24 8.56 -9.57
C THR A 226 -14.78 7.69 -10.69
N ALA A 227 -15.49 8.26 -11.67
CA ALA A 227 -16.06 7.51 -12.79
C ALA A 227 -14.99 6.97 -13.77
N ALA A 228 -13.77 7.51 -13.72
CA ALA A 228 -12.65 7.03 -14.52
C ALA A 228 -12.00 5.74 -13.97
N LEU A 229 -12.27 5.37 -12.71
CA LEU A 229 -11.81 4.10 -12.14
C LEU A 229 -12.47 2.92 -12.86
N SER A 230 -11.76 1.81 -12.98
CA SER A 230 -12.31 0.55 -13.48
C SER A 230 -13.46 0.05 -12.59
N HIS A 231 -13.37 0.31 -11.29
CA HIS A 231 -14.33 -0.06 -10.26
C HIS A 231 -14.69 1.14 -9.37
N PRO A 232 -15.55 2.09 -9.87
CA PRO A 232 -15.97 3.27 -9.09
C PRO A 232 -16.64 2.92 -7.75
N GLU A 233 -17.23 1.73 -7.68
CA GLU A 233 -17.84 1.19 -6.46
C GLU A 233 -16.86 0.99 -5.31
N ASN A 234 -15.56 0.95 -5.54
CA ASN A 234 -14.55 0.95 -4.50
C ASN A 234 -14.61 2.20 -3.61
N VAL A 235 -15.06 3.31 -4.17
CA VAL A 235 -14.99 4.61 -3.47
C VAL A 235 -16.31 5.37 -3.43
N LEU A 236 -17.34 4.96 -4.18
CA LEU A 236 -18.65 5.62 -4.25
C LEU A 236 -19.80 4.61 -4.30
N ARG A 237 -20.79 4.76 -3.42
CA ARG A 237 -22.01 3.94 -3.37
C ARG A 237 -23.25 4.80 -3.23
N THR A 238 -24.27 4.52 -4.03
CA THR A 238 -25.63 5.00 -3.76
C THR A 238 -26.28 4.07 -2.73
N LEU A 239 -26.76 4.60 -1.63
CA LEU A 239 -27.28 3.82 -0.51
C LEU A 239 -28.80 3.73 -0.52
N SER A 240 -29.49 4.85 -0.67
CA SER A 240 -30.95 4.90 -0.64
C SER A 240 -31.50 6.17 -1.26
N PRO A 241 -32.62 6.12 -2.01
CA PRO A 241 -33.30 7.32 -2.46
C PRO A 241 -33.94 8.09 -1.30
N SER A 242 -34.26 7.42 -0.16
CA SER A 242 -34.87 8.06 1.00
C SER A 242 -34.63 7.24 2.28
N LEU A 243 -33.88 7.80 3.21
CA LEU A 243 -33.52 7.17 4.48
C LEU A 243 -34.33 7.82 5.62
N GLY A 244 -35.23 7.07 6.24
CA GLY A 244 -36.05 7.51 7.36
C GLY A 244 -36.09 6.51 8.52
N GLY A 245 -35.13 5.65 8.62
CA GLY A 245 -34.96 4.63 9.64
C GLY A 245 -33.64 3.94 9.42
N ARG A 246 -33.48 2.70 9.89
CA ARG A 246 -32.25 1.91 9.69
C ARG A 246 -32.34 1.05 8.45
N ILE A 247 -31.29 1.08 7.64
CA ILE A 247 -31.08 0.17 6.53
C ILE A 247 -29.71 -0.52 6.68
N TYR A 248 -29.55 -1.63 5.98
CA TYR A 248 -28.33 -2.46 5.98
C TYR A 248 -27.80 -2.59 4.55
N PRO A 249 -27.14 -1.55 4.03
CA PRO A 249 -26.64 -1.56 2.64
C PRO A 249 -25.51 -2.56 2.44
N SER A 250 -24.79 -2.94 3.52
CA SER A 250 -23.57 -3.75 3.47
C SER A 250 -22.63 -3.26 2.37
N ALA A 251 -22.43 -1.95 2.34
CA ALA A 251 -21.62 -1.29 1.31
C ALA A 251 -20.16 -1.36 1.68
N ASP A 252 -19.37 -2.05 0.86
CA ASP A 252 -17.93 -2.12 1.01
C ASP A 252 -17.25 -1.06 0.14
N PHE A 253 -16.27 -0.38 0.73
CA PHE A 253 -15.38 0.58 0.10
C PHE A 253 -13.95 0.06 0.25
N HIS A 254 -13.10 0.39 -0.72
CA HIS A 254 -11.71 -0.04 -0.74
C HIS A 254 -10.79 1.11 -1.13
N CYS A 255 -9.68 1.26 -0.44
CA CYS A 255 -8.59 2.14 -0.82
C CYS A 255 -7.27 1.58 -0.30
N TYR A 256 -6.15 2.12 -0.76
CA TYR A 256 -4.86 1.77 -0.19
C TYR A 256 -4.68 2.34 1.21
N PRO A 257 -3.73 1.80 1.99
CA PRO A 257 -3.42 2.28 3.34
C PRO A 257 -3.15 3.78 3.39
N ASN A 258 -3.55 4.38 4.49
CA ASN A 258 -3.21 5.75 4.82
C ASN A 258 -2.83 5.81 6.31
N PRO A 259 -1.52 5.85 6.64
CA PRO A 259 -1.06 5.85 8.03
C PRO A 259 -1.34 7.17 8.76
N SER A 260 -1.88 8.19 8.07
CA SER A 260 -2.16 9.48 8.68
C SER A 260 -3.19 9.36 9.79
N ASP A 261 -2.86 9.91 10.96
CA ASP A 261 -3.75 10.08 12.11
C ASP A 261 -4.35 11.49 12.22
N GLY A 262 -4.04 12.36 11.24
CA GLY A 262 -4.48 13.76 11.20
C GLY A 262 -3.67 14.72 12.08
N THR A 263 -2.62 14.24 12.77
CA THR A 263 -1.79 15.10 13.62
C THR A 263 -0.72 15.86 12.84
N LEU A 264 -0.30 15.33 11.67
CA LEU A 264 0.69 15.94 10.81
C LEU A 264 0.05 16.87 9.79
N PHE A 265 0.53 18.13 9.77
CA PHE A 265 0.11 19.09 8.75
C PHE A 265 0.48 18.61 7.34
N GLY A 266 -0.49 18.62 6.44
CA GLY A 266 -0.29 18.21 5.04
C GLY A 266 -0.49 16.72 4.76
N SER A 267 -0.79 15.91 5.79
CA SER A 267 -1.15 14.50 5.64
C SER A 267 -2.64 14.31 5.98
N PRO A 268 -3.53 14.40 5.00
CA PRO A 268 -4.96 14.27 5.26
C PRO A 268 -5.32 12.85 5.68
N VAL A 269 -6.34 12.75 6.54
CA VAL A 269 -6.96 11.47 6.93
C VAL A 269 -7.98 11.08 5.86
N THR A 270 -8.02 9.80 5.51
CA THR A 270 -9.10 9.29 4.67
C THR A 270 -10.43 9.39 5.42
N ARG A 271 -11.50 9.77 4.73
CA ARG A 271 -12.84 9.93 5.32
C ARG A 271 -13.88 9.14 4.55
N LEU A 272 -14.79 8.52 5.28
CA LEU A 272 -16.06 8.08 4.73
C LEU A 272 -17.07 9.24 4.88
N VAL A 273 -17.51 9.81 3.77
CA VAL A 273 -18.50 10.88 3.75
C VAL A 273 -19.85 10.31 3.36
N ILE A 274 -20.84 10.49 4.22
CA ILE A 274 -22.25 10.24 3.90
C ILE A 274 -22.85 11.54 3.45
N GLU A 275 -23.50 11.56 2.29
CA GLU A 275 -24.14 12.72 1.71
C GLU A 275 -25.64 12.47 1.54
N GLY A 276 -26.44 13.47 1.75
CA GLY A 276 -27.87 13.41 1.47
C GLY A 276 -28.55 14.77 1.59
N LYS A 277 -29.81 14.86 1.18
CA LYS A 277 -30.57 16.11 1.16
C LYS A 277 -31.64 16.15 2.22
N LEU A 278 -31.73 17.27 2.93
CA LEU A 278 -32.85 17.63 3.84
C LEU A 278 -33.53 18.88 3.29
N ARG A 279 -34.82 18.75 2.93
CA ARG A 279 -35.59 19.86 2.34
C ARG A 279 -34.91 20.51 1.15
N GLY A 280 -34.22 19.70 0.32
CA GLY A 280 -33.53 20.17 -0.87
C GLY A 280 -32.12 20.74 -0.62
N VAL A 281 -31.68 20.87 0.63
CA VAL A 281 -30.31 21.30 0.97
C VAL A 281 -29.43 20.06 1.18
N THR A 282 -28.27 20.04 0.54
CA THR A 282 -27.29 18.95 0.70
C THR A 282 -26.54 19.10 2.02
N TYR A 283 -26.44 17.99 2.75
CA TYR A 283 -25.67 17.89 3.98
C TYR A 283 -24.70 16.71 3.89
N TYR A 284 -23.56 16.87 4.55
CA TYR A 284 -22.47 15.92 4.60
C TYR A 284 -22.21 15.46 6.03
N TYR A 285 -21.82 14.22 6.16
CA TYR A 285 -21.50 13.57 7.45
C TYR A 285 -20.13 12.88 7.28
N PRO A 286 -19.02 13.64 7.35
CA PRO A 286 -17.68 13.08 7.26
C PRO A 286 -17.33 12.29 8.53
N ILE A 287 -16.77 11.12 8.33
CA ILE A 287 -16.26 10.21 9.36
C ILE A 287 -14.79 9.99 9.09
N ASP A 288 -13.93 10.49 9.97
CA ASP A 288 -12.48 10.32 9.87
C ASP A 288 -12.09 8.86 10.14
N LEU A 289 -11.17 8.34 9.31
CA LEU A 289 -10.63 6.99 9.37
C LEU A 289 -9.11 7.06 9.58
N PRO A 290 -8.65 7.37 10.79
CA PRO A 290 -7.22 7.53 11.05
C PRO A 290 -6.51 6.18 11.00
N GLY A 291 -5.30 6.15 10.44
CA GLY A 291 -4.41 5.01 10.47
C GLY A 291 -4.98 3.79 9.73
N LEU A 292 -5.45 3.97 8.50
CA LEU A 292 -5.92 2.84 7.68
C LEU A 292 -4.76 1.93 7.30
N GLU A 293 -4.91 0.64 7.61
CA GLU A 293 -3.92 -0.42 7.35
C GLU A 293 -4.40 -1.37 6.24
N ALA A 294 -3.44 -1.98 5.53
CA ALA A 294 -3.72 -3.04 4.57
C ALA A 294 -4.18 -4.32 5.28
N ASP A 295 -4.94 -5.18 4.57
CA ASP A 295 -5.43 -6.47 5.07
C ASP A 295 -6.39 -6.34 6.28
N VAL A 296 -6.96 -5.15 6.49
CA VAL A 296 -7.85 -4.84 7.62
C VAL A 296 -9.22 -4.40 7.13
N GLN A 297 -10.26 -4.89 7.81
CA GLN A 297 -11.65 -4.48 7.61
C GLN A 297 -12.13 -3.56 8.75
N TYR A 298 -12.52 -2.36 8.39
CA TYR A 298 -13.16 -1.38 9.29
C TYR A 298 -14.68 -1.45 9.10
N ARG A 299 -15.39 -2.08 10.04
CA ARG A 299 -16.85 -2.25 9.98
C ARG A 299 -17.53 -1.18 10.79
N MET A 300 -18.57 -0.54 10.23
CA MET A 300 -19.23 0.61 10.85
C MET A 300 -20.74 0.49 10.83
N ASP A 301 -21.35 0.93 11.93
CA ASP A 301 -22.75 1.22 12.07
C ASP A 301 -22.92 2.71 12.37
N VAL A 302 -23.65 3.40 11.53
CA VAL A 302 -23.80 4.86 11.59
C VAL A 302 -25.23 5.24 11.90
N THR A 303 -25.43 6.16 12.85
CA THR A 303 -26.72 6.78 13.11
C THR A 303 -26.61 8.27 12.98
N LEU A 304 -27.35 8.87 12.04
CA LEU A 304 -27.45 10.29 11.82
C LEU A 304 -28.55 10.88 12.72
N THR A 305 -28.20 11.80 13.61
CA THR A 305 -29.08 12.31 14.66
C THR A 305 -29.48 13.76 14.49
N ARG A 306 -28.75 14.52 13.67
CA ARG A 306 -28.97 15.94 13.32
C ARG A 306 -28.52 16.20 11.90
N ALA A 307 -28.86 17.37 11.35
CA ALA A 307 -28.28 17.86 10.10
C ALA A 307 -26.76 17.92 10.21
N GLY A 308 -26.10 17.49 9.15
CA GLY A 308 -24.64 17.49 9.02
C GLY A 308 -24.06 18.86 8.70
N THR A 309 -22.84 18.89 8.21
CA THR A 309 -22.19 20.08 7.65
C THR A 309 -22.65 20.34 6.21
N THR A 310 -22.44 21.56 5.72
CA THR A 310 -22.69 21.94 4.32
C THR A 310 -21.46 21.82 3.43
N ASP A 311 -20.32 21.45 4.01
CA ASP A 311 -19.05 21.25 3.31
C ASP A 311 -18.46 19.87 3.71
N PRO A 312 -18.17 18.97 2.75
CA PRO A 312 -17.68 17.64 3.03
C PRO A 312 -16.28 17.59 3.65
N ASP A 313 -15.48 18.65 3.51
CA ASP A 313 -14.13 18.73 4.09
C ASP A 313 -14.11 19.32 5.50
N THR A 314 -15.21 19.86 5.96
CA THR A 314 -15.37 20.35 7.34
C THR A 314 -15.69 19.19 8.27
N PRO A 315 -15.08 19.07 9.47
CA PRO A 315 -15.40 18.05 10.45
C PRO A 315 -16.90 17.96 10.74
N ALA A 316 -17.39 16.76 11.06
CA ALA A 316 -18.78 16.54 11.36
C ALA A 316 -19.27 17.45 12.50
N VAL A 317 -20.50 17.97 12.36
CA VAL A 317 -21.14 18.76 13.42
C VAL A 317 -21.26 17.91 14.68
N SER A 318 -20.83 18.45 15.82
CA SER A 318 -20.87 17.70 17.10
C SER A 318 -22.25 17.12 17.38
N GLY A 319 -22.31 15.84 17.66
CA GLY A 319 -23.55 15.09 17.92
C GLY A 319 -24.45 14.90 16.70
N SER A 320 -23.96 15.11 15.47
CA SER A 320 -24.71 14.78 14.23
C SER A 320 -24.59 13.30 13.85
N ILE A 321 -23.55 12.63 14.29
CA ILE A 321 -23.25 11.23 14.03
C ILE A 321 -23.07 10.49 15.36
N ARG A 322 -23.67 9.30 15.45
CA ARG A 322 -23.29 8.26 16.42
C ARG A 322 -22.67 7.13 15.61
N LEU A 323 -21.45 6.75 15.95
CA LEU A 323 -20.65 5.74 15.26
C LEU A 323 -20.37 4.58 16.22
N GLU A 324 -20.61 3.36 15.76
CA GLU A 324 -20.08 2.13 16.34
C GLU A 324 -19.19 1.50 15.30
N SER A 325 -17.95 1.18 15.66
CA SER A 325 -16.96 0.61 14.74
C SER A 325 -16.27 -0.60 15.34
N GLN A 326 -15.88 -1.52 14.46
CA GLN A 326 -15.09 -2.71 14.78
C GLN A 326 -13.97 -2.82 13.76
N VAL A 327 -12.78 -3.19 14.23
CA VAL A 327 -11.63 -3.51 13.39
C VAL A 327 -11.48 -5.02 13.34
N LEU A 328 -11.45 -5.57 12.16
CA LEU A 328 -11.45 -7.01 11.89
C LEU A 328 -10.33 -7.33 10.92
N ASP A 329 -9.95 -8.61 10.81
CA ASP A 329 -9.12 -9.02 9.67
C ASP A 329 -9.92 -8.92 8.34
N TRP A 330 -9.24 -9.06 7.22
CA TRP A 330 -9.88 -8.98 5.90
C TRP A 330 -11.10 -9.91 5.76
N ASP A 331 -11.09 -11.05 6.44
CA ASP A 331 -12.15 -12.07 6.45
C ASP A 331 -13.30 -11.76 7.38
N GLY A 332 -13.21 -10.70 8.15
CA GLY A 332 -14.21 -10.29 9.12
C GLY A 332 -14.15 -11.06 10.44
N ARG A 333 -13.00 -11.67 10.78
CA ARG A 333 -12.75 -12.27 12.09
C ARG A 333 -12.22 -11.20 13.04
N GLU A 334 -12.52 -11.33 14.33
CA GLU A 334 -12.01 -10.42 15.34
C GLU A 334 -10.50 -10.57 15.50
N TRP A 335 -9.79 -9.44 15.65
CA TRP A 335 -8.33 -9.37 15.69
C TRP A 335 -7.71 -10.20 16.83
N GLU A 336 -8.45 -10.43 17.92
CA GLU A 336 -7.99 -11.23 19.05
C GLU A 336 -7.81 -12.73 18.73
N ASP A 337 -8.52 -13.26 17.71
CA ASP A 337 -8.44 -14.67 17.31
C ASP A 337 -7.20 -14.99 16.46
N ILE A 338 -6.46 -13.99 16.00
CA ILE A 338 -5.34 -14.16 15.05
C ILE A 338 -4.00 -14.44 15.75
N HIS A 339 -3.85 -14.00 17.00
CA HIS A 339 -2.58 -14.10 17.73
C HIS A 339 -2.28 -15.46 18.38
N TYR A 340 -3.19 -16.44 18.30
CA TYR A 340 -3.07 -17.74 18.99
C TYR A 340 -3.11 -18.98 18.08
N ARG A 341 -2.81 -18.84 16.78
CA ARG A 341 -2.72 -20.03 15.90
C ARG A 341 -1.39 -20.16 15.18
#